data_114d48f502a581ded51fa44b0713b596
#
_entry.id   114d48f502a581ded51fa44b0713b596
#
_cell.length_a   1.000
_cell.length_b   1.000
_cell.length_c   1.000
_cell.angle_alpha   90.00
_cell.angle_beta   90.00
_cell.angle_gamma   90.00
#
_symmetry.space_group_name_H-M   'P 1'
#
loop_
_entity.id
_entity.type
_entity.pdbx_description
1 polymer ?
#
loop_
_entity_poly.entity_id
_entity_poly.type
_entity_poly.pdbx_seq_one_letter_code
_entity_poly.pdbx_strand_id
1 'polypeptide(L)'
;LRRKKEDIMEPHLNQEVIDTALAHEGPSARNTDGAIETDAVIIGSGPVGLFQVFELGLLEIKAHVIDSLAYPGGQCVELYPDKPIYDIPAVPMCTGQELTDSLLKQIEPFGAVFHFSQEVTVVEKQDDGRFFVQTSKGTQFLTKTIFIAAGVGAFQPRLLKVDGLDKYHDNQLFYRVKNPADFAGKNIVIVGGGDSALDWALNFAQEGPNKAESVILLHRRDGFKAAPASVAKMRAMCEAYEMQLIVGQITGLEEKDGSLTGIKVTGGDAVTRVVPLDMLMVFFGLSPKLGPIAEWGLDIERKQLKVDTEKFSTSVPGIFAVGDINVYPGKKKLILSGFHECALAAFGAAPFIFPEKKIHLQYTTTSTKLHKVLGVDTPVFD
;
A
#
# COMPACT_ATOMS: atom_id res chain seq x y z
N LEU A 1 -5.67 26.31 70.75
CA LEU A 1 -4.62 25.62 69.97
C LEU A 1 -4.62 26.16 68.55
N ARG A 2 -3.75 27.15 68.27
CA ARG A 2 -3.57 27.72 66.92
C ARG A 2 -2.61 26.79 66.14
N ARG A 3 -3.03 26.31 64.95
CA ARG A 3 -2.15 25.70 63.95
C ARG A 3 -1.61 26.82 63.05
N LYS A 4 -0.28 26.82 62.92
CA LYS A 4 0.49 27.66 61.97
C LYS A 4 0.14 27.23 60.54
N LYS A 5 -0.13 28.21 59.67
CA LYS A 5 -0.10 28.04 58.21
C LYS A 5 1.39 28.00 57.79
N GLU A 6 1.80 26.93 57.16
CA GLU A 6 3.04 26.84 56.41
C GLU A 6 2.83 27.45 55.04
N ASP A 7 3.64 28.44 54.73
CA ASP A 7 3.70 29.07 53.40
C ASP A 7 4.30 28.08 52.40
N ILE A 8 3.48 27.68 51.42
CA ILE A 8 3.94 26.95 50.24
C ILE A 8 4.45 28.00 49.26
N MET A 9 5.78 28.02 49.11
CA MET A 9 6.51 28.84 48.14
C MET A 9 6.25 28.29 46.74
N GLU A 10 5.48 29.04 45.90
CA GLU A 10 5.36 28.76 44.47
C GLU A 10 6.72 28.98 43.78
N PRO A 11 7.15 28.05 42.88
CA PRO A 11 8.37 28.28 42.11
C PRO A 11 8.11 29.34 41.05
N HIS A 12 8.74 30.50 41.19
CA HIS A 12 8.84 31.52 40.14
C HIS A 12 9.60 30.90 38.96
N LEU A 13 8.91 30.45 37.92
CA LEU A 13 9.50 30.14 36.63
C LEU A 13 9.96 31.46 35.99
N ASN A 14 11.23 31.48 35.64
CA ASN A 14 11.90 32.65 35.07
C ASN A 14 11.31 32.98 33.70
N GLN A 15 10.74 34.20 33.52
CA GLN A 15 10.08 34.66 32.30
C GLN A 15 11.00 34.56 31.07
N GLU A 16 12.30 34.71 31.24
CA GLU A 16 13.30 34.53 30.16
C GLU A 16 13.36 33.08 29.62
N VAL A 17 13.06 32.06 30.45
CA VAL A 17 13.03 30.67 30.01
C VAL A 17 11.77 30.37 29.21
N ILE A 18 10.66 31.06 29.53
CA ILE A 18 9.41 30.94 28.78
C ILE A 18 9.54 31.64 27.43
N ASP A 19 10.15 32.81 27.38
CA ASP A 19 10.32 33.56 26.14
C ASP A 19 11.35 32.89 25.19
N THR A 20 12.35 32.17 25.71
CA THR A 20 13.30 31.39 24.91
C THR A 20 12.68 30.08 24.40
N ALA A 21 11.69 29.51 25.12
CA ALA A 21 10.97 28.29 24.69
C ALA A 21 9.87 28.58 23.65
N LEU A 22 9.43 29.83 23.50
CA LEU A 22 8.42 30.28 22.53
C LEU A 22 9.02 30.80 21.22
N ALA A 23 10.32 30.97 21.14
CA ALA A 23 11.04 31.27 19.90
C ALA A 23 11.32 29.99 19.09
N HIS A 24 10.29 29.14 18.86
CA HIS A 24 10.30 28.27 17.70
C HIS A 24 10.06 29.17 16.49
N GLU A 25 11.11 29.47 15.76
CA GLU A 25 11.02 29.95 14.39
C GLU A 25 10.04 29.00 13.68
N GLY A 26 8.87 29.52 13.30
CA GLY A 26 7.97 28.82 12.42
C GLY A 26 8.74 28.41 11.17
N PRO A 27 8.41 27.29 10.51
CA PRO A 27 9.15 26.85 9.35
C PRO A 27 9.25 28.01 8.35
N SER A 28 10.47 28.47 8.11
CA SER A 28 10.78 29.44 7.07
C SER A 28 10.12 28.97 5.78
N ALA A 29 9.30 29.81 5.15
CA ALA A 29 8.62 29.48 3.90
C ALA A 29 9.66 28.90 2.93
N ARG A 30 9.46 27.63 2.53
CA ARG A 30 10.40 26.98 1.59
C ARG A 30 10.35 27.72 0.26
N ASN A 31 11.52 27.84 -0.39
CA ASN A 31 11.56 28.29 -1.76
C ASN A 31 10.81 27.28 -2.64
N THR A 32 9.69 27.70 -3.23
CA THR A 32 8.84 26.91 -4.12
C THR A 32 9.12 27.23 -5.59
N ASP A 33 10.18 27.98 -5.89
CA ASP A 33 10.58 28.29 -7.26
C ASP A 33 10.88 26.99 -8.03
N GLY A 34 10.16 26.78 -9.12
CA GLY A 34 10.28 25.58 -9.95
C GLY A 34 9.41 24.37 -9.49
N ALA A 35 8.60 24.50 -8.45
CA ALA A 35 7.63 23.47 -8.08
C ALA A 35 6.51 23.38 -9.13
N ILE A 36 6.03 22.16 -9.42
CA ILE A 36 4.91 21.91 -10.31
C ILE A 36 3.63 22.35 -9.62
N GLU A 37 2.95 23.35 -10.18
CA GLU A 37 1.65 23.78 -9.64
C GLU A 37 0.53 22.87 -10.15
N THR A 38 -0.34 22.42 -9.25
CA THR A 38 -1.46 21.54 -9.57
C THR A 38 -2.62 21.74 -8.59
N ASP A 39 -3.81 21.25 -8.97
CA ASP A 39 -4.98 21.25 -8.09
C ASP A 39 -4.93 20.12 -7.06
N ALA A 40 -4.44 18.94 -7.48
CA ALA A 40 -4.40 17.76 -6.64
C ALA A 40 -3.13 16.93 -6.84
N VAL A 41 -2.63 16.36 -5.75
CA VAL A 41 -1.62 15.29 -5.75
C VAL A 41 -2.27 14.04 -5.16
N ILE A 42 -2.18 12.93 -5.89
CA ILE A 42 -2.62 11.59 -5.44
C ILE A 42 -1.38 10.78 -5.09
N ILE A 43 -1.34 10.22 -3.90
CA ILE A 43 -0.22 9.39 -3.41
C ILE A 43 -0.66 7.93 -3.41
N GLY A 44 -0.14 7.16 -4.37
CA GLY A 44 -0.47 5.77 -4.64
C GLY A 44 -1.30 5.61 -5.91
N SER A 45 -0.86 4.72 -6.80
CA SER A 45 -1.50 4.39 -8.08
C SER A 45 -2.13 2.98 -8.09
N GLY A 46 -2.54 2.48 -6.92
CA GLY A 46 -3.38 1.29 -6.81
C GLY A 46 -4.79 1.55 -7.38
N PRO A 47 -5.69 0.54 -7.42
CA PRO A 47 -7.02 0.70 -8.01
C PRO A 47 -7.79 1.92 -7.49
N VAL A 48 -7.67 2.19 -6.18
CA VAL A 48 -8.34 3.34 -5.54
C VAL A 48 -7.72 4.67 -5.98
N GLY A 49 -6.39 4.76 -6.07
CA GLY A 49 -5.71 5.96 -6.56
C GLY A 49 -6.01 6.25 -8.03
N LEU A 50 -6.08 5.21 -8.87
CA LEU A 50 -6.50 5.34 -10.26
C LEU A 50 -7.94 5.83 -10.36
N PHE A 51 -8.85 5.24 -9.59
CA PHE A 51 -10.25 5.68 -9.58
C PHE A 51 -10.42 7.10 -9.00
N GLN A 52 -9.55 7.53 -8.09
CA GLN A 52 -9.52 8.91 -7.61
C GLN A 52 -9.23 9.91 -8.75
N VAL A 53 -8.36 9.54 -9.71
CA VAL A 53 -8.16 10.35 -10.93
C VAL A 53 -9.47 10.53 -11.71
N PHE A 54 -10.25 9.45 -11.85
CA PHE A 54 -11.55 9.50 -12.54
C PHE A 54 -12.50 10.46 -11.86
N GLU A 55 -12.70 10.32 -10.55
CA GLU A 55 -13.62 11.16 -9.78
C GLU A 55 -13.21 12.65 -9.78
N LEU A 56 -11.91 12.94 -9.69
CA LEU A 56 -11.40 14.29 -9.84
C LEU A 56 -11.59 14.83 -11.25
N GLY A 57 -11.38 14.00 -12.27
CA GLY A 57 -11.58 14.35 -13.68
C GLY A 57 -13.02 14.72 -14.00
N LEU A 58 -14.01 14.05 -13.38
CA LEU A 58 -15.43 14.42 -13.48
C LEU A 58 -15.71 15.85 -12.99
N LEU A 59 -14.92 16.34 -12.05
CA LEU A 59 -15.00 17.69 -11.49
C LEU A 59 -14.06 18.70 -12.17
N GLU A 60 -13.40 18.32 -13.28
CA GLU A 60 -12.41 19.13 -13.99
C GLU A 60 -11.18 19.48 -13.15
N ILE A 61 -10.84 18.65 -12.16
CA ILE A 61 -9.69 18.81 -11.26
C ILE A 61 -8.48 18.06 -11.84
N LYS A 62 -7.38 18.78 -12.07
CA LYS A 62 -6.14 18.21 -12.57
C LYS A 62 -5.35 17.55 -11.44
N ALA A 63 -4.84 16.35 -11.69
CA ALA A 63 -4.10 15.58 -10.70
C ALA A 63 -2.76 15.09 -11.23
N HIS A 64 -1.76 15.10 -10.34
CA HIS A 64 -0.52 14.36 -10.48
C HIS A 64 -0.56 13.15 -9.55
N VAL A 65 -0.15 11.98 -10.05
CA VAL A 65 -0.14 10.72 -9.31
C VAL A 65 1.30 10.32 -9.01
N ILE A 66 1.63 10.10 -7.76
CA ILE A 66 2.98 9.72 -7.31
C ILE A 66 2.92 8.31 -6.74
N ASP A 67 3.81 7.43 -7.18
CA ASP A 67 3.92 6.07 -6.64
C ASP A 67 5.38 5.66 -6.44
N SER A 68 5.65 4.96 -5.37
CA SER A 68 6.94 4.35 -5.06
C SER A 68 7.29 3.18 -5.96
N LEU A 69 6.29 2.51 -6.53
CA LEU A 69 6.46 1.46 -7.53
C LEU A 69 6.83 2.06 -8.90
N ALA A 70 7.41 1.22 -9.76
CA ALA A 70 7.80 1.62 -11.12
C ALA A 70 6.64 1.58 -12.12
N TYR A 71 5.45 1.12 -11.71
CA TYR A 71 4.28 0.90 -12.54
C TYR A 71 3.00 1.03 -11.70
N PRO A 72 1.84 1.29 -12.34
CA PRO A 72 0.57 1.41 -11.65
C PRO A 72 -0.02 0.05 -11.28
N GLY A 73 -1.05 0.06 -10.42
CA GLY A 73 -1.82 -1.11 -10.02
C GLY A 73 -1.64 -1.49 -8.55
N GLY A 74 -0.59 -1.00 -7.89
CA GLY A 74 -0.38 -1.22 -6.46
C GLY A 74 -0.43 -2.71 -6.07
N GLN A 75 -1.17 -3.05 -5.01
CA GLN A 75 -1.26 -4.43 -4.52
C GLN A 75 -1.78 -5.43 -5.56
N CYS A 76 -2.70 -5.01 -6.42
CA CYS A 76 -3.31 -5.90 -7.41
C CYS A 76 -2.29 -6.44 -8.40
N VAL A 77 -1.39 -5.58 -8.88
CA VAL A 77 -0.35 -5.97 -9.85
C VAL A 77 0.88 -6.52 -9.14
N GLU A 78 1.26 -5.95 -8.00
CA GLU A 78 2.48 -6.36 -7.29
C GLU A 78 2.37 -7.74 -6.64
N LEU A 79 1.18 -8.13 -6.15
CA LEU A 79 1.01 -9.32 -5.32
C LEU A 79 0.22 -10.45 -5.97
N TYR A 80 -0.73 -10.11 -6.86
CA TYR A 80 -1.66 -11.08 -7.43
C TYR A 80 -2.19 -10.66 -8.81
N PRO A 81 -1.28 -10.37 -9.78
CA PRO A 81 -1.68 -9.87 -11.10
C PRO A 81 -2.65 -10.79 -11.84
N ASP A 82 -2.45 -12.11 -11.71
CA ASP A 82 -3.23 -13.13 -12.40
C ASP A 82 -4.35 -13.73 -11.55
N LYS A 83 -4.53 -13.27 -10.32
CA LYS A 83 -5.54 -13.80 -9.41
C LYS A 83 -6.92 -13.25 -9.75
N PRO A 84 -7.96 -14.11 -9.88
CA PRO A 84 -9.30 -13.64 -10.19
C PRO A 84 -9.91 -12.88 -9.01
N ILE A 85 -10.55 -11.75 -9.32
CA ILE A 85 -11.30 -10.87 -8.43
C ILE A 85 -12.76 -10.94 -8.86
N TYR A 86 -13.69 -11.16 -7.94
CA TYR A 86 -15.11 -11.37 -8.20
C TYR A 86 -16.03 -10.31 -7.59
N ASP A 87 -15.50 -9.39 -6.80
CA ASP A 87 -16.25 -8.41 -6.01
C ASP A 87 -16.15 -6.97 -6.54
N ILE A 88 -15.84 -6.83 -7.83
CA ILE A 88 -15.94 -5.55 -8.53
C ILE A 88 -17.34 -5.41 -9.12
N PRO A 89 -18.11 -4.36 -8.78
CA PRO A 89 -19.46 -4.18 -9.29
C PRO A 89 -19.52 -4.22 -10.81
N ALA A 90 -20.52 -4.94 -11.34
CA ALA A 90 -20.77 -5.14 -12.77
C ALA A 90 -19.63 -5.83 -13.56
N VAL A 91 -18.57 -6.27 -12.91
CA VAL A 91 -17.51 -7.09 -13.51
C VAL A 91 -17.59 -8.49 -12.90
N PRO A 92 -18.13 -9.50 -13.63
CA PRO A 92 -18.31 -10.86 -13.08
C PRO A 92 -17.01 -11.49 -12.61
N MET A 93 -15.91 -11.20 -13.32
CA MET A 93 -14.57 -11.64 -12.96
C MET A 93 -13.56 -10.80 -13.74
N CYS A 94 -12.48 -10.39 -13.08
CA CYS A 94 -11.27 -9.86 -13.70
C CYS A 94 -10.05 -10.27 -12.89
N THR A 95 -8.87 -10.25 -13.49
CA THR A 95 -7.61 -10.39 -12.75
C THR A 95 -7.17 -9.04 -12.17
N GLY A 96 -6.16 -9.05 -11.28
CA GLY A 96 -5.57 -7.83 -10.74
C GLY A 96 -5.00 -6.92 -11.85
N GLN A 97 -4.38 -7.53 -12.87
CA GLN A 97 -3.85 -6.80 -14.02
C GLN A 97 -4.98 -6.23 -14.89
N GLU A 98 -5.99 -7.04 -15.25
CA GLU A 98 -7.13 -6.59 -16.07
C GLU A 98 -7.92 -5.46 -15.42
N LEU A 99 -8.08 -5.48 -14.09
CA LEU A 99 -8.70 -4.38 -13.35
C LEU A 99 -7.87 -3.10 -13.50
N THR A 100 -6.55 -3.20 -13.36
CA THR A 100 -5.64 -2.06 -13.50
C THR A 100 -5.68 -1.48 -14.91
N ASP A 101 -5.61 -2.33 -15.93
CA ASP A 101 -5.65 -1.91 -17.34
C ASP A 101 -6.99 -1.23 -17.68
N SER A 102 -8.09 -1.75 -17.14
CA SER A 102 -9.42 -1.16 -17.32
C SER A 102 -9.53 0.22 -16.66
N LEU A 103 -8.98 0.39 -15.45
CA LEU A 103 -8.94 1.68 -14.77
C LEU A 103 -8.03 2.69 -15.50
N LEU A 104 -6.87 2.27 -16.00
CA LEU A 104 -5.98 3.12 -16.78
C LEU A 104 -6.68 3.63 -18.05
N LYS A 105 -7.37 2.75 -18.76
CA LYS A 105 -8.18 3.13 -19.92
C LYS A 105 -9.31 4.09 -19.56
N GLN A 106 -9.96 3.90 -18.40
CA GLN A 106 -11.04 4.77 -17.94
C GLN A 106 -10.56 6.19 -17.63
N ILE A 107 -9.33 6.35 -17.14
CA ILE A 107 -8.78 7.66 -16.75
C ILE A 107 -7.99 8.35 -17.88
N GLU A 108 -7.67 7.67 -18.96
CA GLU A 108 -6.89 8.21 -20.09
C GLU A 108 -7.38 9.59 -20.57
N PRO A 109 -8.70 9.82 -20.73
CA PRO A 109 -9.22 11.10 -21.21
C PRO A 109 -8.94 12.29 -20.29
N PHE A 110 -8.63 12.06 -19.01
CA PHE A 110 -8.39 13.12 -18.04
C PHE A 110 -6.93 13.58 -17.98
N GLY A 111 -6.00 12.89 -18.64
CA GLY A 111 -4.62 13.30 -18.82
C GLY A 111 -3.82 13.47 -17.53
N ALA A 112 -4.05 12.63 -16.52
CA ALA A 112 -3.27 12.64 -15.29
C ALA A 112 -1.79 12.33 -15.56
N VAL A 113 -0.89 13.01 -14.84
CA VAL A 113 0.56 12.83 -14.98
C VAL A 113 1.07 11.93 -13.88
N PHE A 114 1.76 10.85 -14.24
CA PHE A 114 2.30 9.87 -13.31
C PHE A 114 3.78 10.08 -13.03
N HIS A 115 4.16 9.93 -11.77
CA HIS A 115 5.52 10.00 -11.25
C HIS A 115 5.87 8.72 -10.52
N PHE A 116 6.41 7.74 -11.24
CA PHE A 116 6.77 6.43 -10.72
C PHE A 116 8.16 6.37 -10.10
N SER A 117 8.37 5.34 -9.28
CA SER A 117 9.62 5.09 -8.54
C SER A 117 10.00 6.27 -7.65
N GLN A 118 9.02 6.96 -7.08
CA GLN A 118 9.18 8.10 -6.20
C GLN A 118 8.28 7.97 -4.97
N GLU A 119 8.83 8.15 -3.80
CA GLU A 119 8.09 8.22 -2.54
C GLU A 119 7.90 9.68 -2.15
N VAL A 120 6.72 10.06 -1.69
CA VAL A 120 6.52 11.39 -1.09
C VAL A 120 7.16 11.40 0.28
N THR A 121 8.17 12.25 0.46
CA THR A 121 8.96 12.34 1.68
C THR A 121 8.59 13.55 2.54
N VAL A 122 8.13 14.63 1.92
CA VAL A 122 7.78 15.88 2.60
C VAL A 122 6.39 16.33 2.18
N VAL A 123 5.59 16.71 3.16
CA VAL A 123 4.30 17.42 2.98
C VAL A 123 4.25 18.54 4.00
N GLU A 124 4.18 19.79 3.53
CA GLU A 124 4.15 20.98 4.39
C GLU A 124 3.06 21.95 3.92
N LYS A 125 2.21 22.39 4.84
CA LYS A 125 1.20 23.40 4.54
C LYS A 125 1.86 24.77 4.43
N GLN A 126 1.53 25.53 3.38
CA GLN A 126 2.03 26.88 3.14
C GLN A 126 1.05 27.93 3.71
N ASP A 127 1.53 29.17 3.87
CA ASP A 127 0.74 30.28 4.41
C ASP A 127 -0.49 30.64 3.54
N ASP A 128 -0.40 30.39 2.22
CA ASP A 128 -1.49 30.60 1.28
C ASP A 128 -2.54 29.47 1.28
N GLY A 129 -2.35 28.47 2.15
CA GLY A 129 -3.25 27.32 2.32
C GLY A 129 -2.96 26.14 1.40
N ARG A 130 -2.07 26.28 0.41
CA ARG A 130 -1.58 25.17 -0.44
C ARG A 130 -0.61 24.27 0.34
N PHE A 131 -0.23 23.17 -0.29
CA PHE A 131 0.75 22.22 0.26
C PHE A 131 1.97 22.15 -0.65
N PHE A 132 3.15 22.29 -0.05
CA PHE A 132 4.40 21.90 -0.67
C PHE A 132 4.58 20.38 -0.48
N VAL A 133 4.86 19.68 -1.59
CA VAL A 133 5.09 18.23 -1.61
C VAL A 133 6.40 17.96 -2.30
N GLN A 134 7.27 17.15 -1.66
CA GLN A 134 8.55 16.73 -2.28
C GLN A 134 8.70 15.23 -2.25
N THR A 135 9.24 14.70 -3.34
CA THR A 135 9.50 13.26 -3.50
C THR A 135 10.95 12.89 -3.18
N SER A 136 11.22 11.59 -3.03
CA SER A 136 12.55 11.03 -2.83
C SER A 136 13.54 11.30 -3.98
N LYS A 137 13.03 11.68 -5.16
CA LYS A 137 13.86 12.10 -6.32
C LYS A 137 14.01 13.62 -6.45
N GLY A 138 13.49 14.37 -5.49
CA GLY A 138 13.56 15.83 -5.49
C GLY A 138 12.50 16.51 -6.36
N THR A 139 11.54 15.78 -6.96
CA THR A 139 10.40 16.40 -7.65
C THR A 139 9.55 17.16 -6.63
N GLN A 140 9.20 18.40 -6.95
CA GLN A 140 8.47 19.30 -6.05
C GLN A 140 7.14 19.71 -6.65
N PHE A 141 6.12 19.79 -5.81
CA PHE A 141 4.78 20.23 -6.18
C PHE A 141 4.29 21.30 -5.22
N LEU A 142 3.49 22.21 -5.76
CA LEU A 142 2.68 23.13 -4.98
C LEU A 142 1.21 22.86 -5.33
N THR A 143 0.49 22.22 -4.41
CA THR A 143 -0.85 21.70 -4.65
C THR A 143 -1.89 22.27 -3.70
N LYS A 144 -3.15 22.38 -4.15
CA LYS A 144 -4.27 22.80 -3.29
C LYS A 144 -4.78 21.67 -2.40
N THR A 145 -4.71 20.41 -2.87
CA THR A 145 -5.24 19.25 -2.17
C THR A 145 -4.34 18.02 -2.32
N ILE A 146 -4.39 17.13 -1.33
CA ILE A 146 -3.66 15.84 -1.35
C ILE A 146 -4.63 14.71 -1.09
N PHE A 147 -4.53 13.63 -1.89
CA PHE A 147 -5.28 12.38 -1.71
C PHE A 147 -4.32 11.25 -1.41
N ILE A 148 -4.39 10.69 -0.20
CA ILE A 148 -3.54 9.58 0.21
C ILE A 148 -4.28 8.28 -0.09
N ALA A 149 -3.88 7.59 -1.18
CA ALA A 149 -4.39 6.30 -1.63
C ALA A 149 -3.31 5.20 -1.52
N ALA A 150 -2.43 5.33 -0.52
CA ALA A 150 -1.21 4.53 -0.37
C ALA A 150 -1.44 3.08 0.14
N GLY A 151 -2.69 2.62 0.18
CA GLY A 151 -3.04 1.25 0.55
C GLY A 151 -2.54 0.87 1.95
N VAL A 152 -1.64 -0.10 2.04
CA VAL A 152 -1.00 -0.50 3.32
C VAL A 152 0.33 0.23 3.57
N GLY A 153 0.63 1.28 2.80
CA GLY A 153 1.91 1.97 2.81
C GLY A 153 2.96 1.26 1.95
N ALA A 154 4.23 1.61 2.14
CA ALA A 154 5.31 0.99 1.38
C ALA A 154 5.28 -0.53 1.50
N PHE A 155 5.33 -1.20 0.34
CA PHE A 155 5.31 -2.66 0.21
C PHE A 155 6.62 -3.24 0.73
N GLN A 156 6.76 -3.35 2.04
CA GLN A 156 7.88 -4.07 2.61
C GLN A 156 7.40 -5.42 3.13
N PRO A 157 7.91 -6.53 2.58
CA PRO A 157 7.64 -7.85 3.11
C PRO A 157 8.14 -7.92 4.56
N ARG A 158 7.47 -8.72 5.37
CA ARG A 158 8.01 -9.07 6.68
C ARG A 158 9.21 -9.96 6.49
N LEU A 159 10.37 -9.44 6.85
CA LEU A 159 11.62 -10.15 6.67
C LEU A 159 11.73 -11.35 7.63
N LEU A 160 12.30 -12.43 7.14
CA LEU A 160 12.77 -13.54 7.95
C LEU A 160 14.08 -13.11 8.63
N LYS A 161 14.07 -13.08 9.95
CA LYS A 161 15.21 -12.64 10.75
C LYS A 161 16.09 -13.86 11.08
N VAL A 162 17.10 -14.09 10.25
CA VAL A 162 18.17 -15.07 10.45
C VAL A 162 19.47 -14.40 10.06
N ASP A 163 20.46 -14.46 10.92
CA ASP A 163 21.75 -13.79 10.69
C ASP A 163 22.40 -14.26 9.40
N GLY A 164 22.88 -13.32 8.58
CA GLY A 164 23.55 -13.57 7.33
C GLY A 164 22.64 -13.92 6.14
N LEU A 165 21.31 -13.95 6.32
CA LEU A 165 20.37 -14.29 5.26
C LEU A 165 20.23 -13.18 4.20
N ASP A 166 20.35 -11.92 4.61
CA ASP A 166 20.10 -10.76 3.75
C ASP A 166 20.97 -10.68 2.50
N LYS A 167 22.19 -11.25 2.55
CA LYS A 167 23.12 -11.28 1.40
C LYS A 167 22.63 -12.10 0.22
N TYR A 168 21.59 -12.94 0.41
CA TYR A 168 20.98 -13.77 -0.63
C TYR A 168 19.75 -13.14 -1.26
N HIS A 169 19.36 -11.93 -0.84
CA HIS A 169 18.17 -11.24 -1.34
C HIS A 169 18.25 -11.06 -2.86
N ASP A 170 17.13 -11.34 -3.56
CA ASP A 170 16.96 -11.32 -5.02
C ASP A 170 17.93 -12.27 -5.80
N ASN A 171 18.62 -13.19 -5.11
CA ASN A 171 19.45 -14.23 -5.72
C ASN A 171 18.96 -15.64 -5.33
N GLN A 172 18.93 -15.95 -4.02
CA GLN A 172 18.42 -17.22 -3.50
C GLN A 172 17.34 -17.03 -2.43
N LEU A 173 17.14 -15.80 -1.91
CA LEU A 173 16.09 -15.41 -1.00
C LEU A 173 15.10 -14.48 -1.70
N PHE A 174 13.83 -14.87 -1.72
CA PHE A 174 12.76 -14.11 -2.38
C PHE A 174 11.59 -13.89 -1.44
N TYR A 175 11.04 -12.68 -1.45
CA TYR A 175 9.82 -12.30 -0.74
C TYR A 175 8.62 -12.13 -1.69
N ARG A 176 8.87 -12.27 -2.98
CA ARG A 176 7.87 -12.24 -4.06
C ARG A 176 8.36 -13.06 -5.25
N VAL A 177 7.44 -13.54 -6.06
CA VAL A 177 7.74 -14.20 -7.32
C VAL A 177 7.43 -13.21 -8.45
N LYS A 178 8.47 -12.82 -9.21
CA LYS A 178 8.32 -11.95 -10.37
C LYS A 178 8.04 -12.74 -11.64
N ASN A 179 8.80 -13.79 -11.85
CA ASN A 179 8.67 -14.70 -12.98
C ASN A 179 8.74 -16.14 -12.47
N PRO A 180 7.65 -16.90 -12.49
CA PRO A 180 7.65 -18.28 -11.99
C PRO A 180 8.61 -19.21 -12.71
N ALA A 181 8.94 -18.95 -13.99
CA ALA A 181 9.82 -19.79 -14.76
C ALA A 181 11.27 -19.83 -14.22
N ASP A 182 11.70 -18.81 -13.46
CA ASP A 182 13.04 -18.74 -12.87
C ASP A 182 13.27 -19.82 -11.80
N PHE A 183 12.20 -20.43 -11.32
CA PHE A 183 12.18 -21.42 -10.24
C PHE A 183 11.96 -22.87 -10.74
N ALA A 184 11.68 -23.04 -12.03
CA ALA A 184 11.49 -24.36 -12.62
C ALA A 184 12.72 -25.25 -12.42
N GLY A 185 12.51 -26.52 -12.03
CA GLY A 185 13.59 -27.50 -11.80
C GLY A 185 14.49 -27.21 -10.60
N LYS A 186 14.10 -26.30 -9.68
CA LYS A 186 14.84 -25.96 -8.45
C LYS A 186 14.28 -26.68 -7.23
N ASN A 187 15.13 -26.89 -6.23
CA ASN A 187 14.70 -27.30 -4.90
C ASN A 187 14.27 -26.08 -4.11
N ILE A 188 12.98 -25.95 -3.84
CA ILE A 188 12.38 -24.73 -3.28
C ILE A 188 11.88 -24.99 -1.88
N VAL A 189 12.26 -24.12 -0.93
CA VAL A 189 11.64 -24.03 0.37
C VAL A 189 10.78 -22.77 0.44
N ILE A 190 9.48 -22.94 0.72
CA ILE A 190 8.52 -21.87 0.87
C ILE A 190 8.13 -21.74 2.33
N VAL A 191 8.31 -20.53 2.91
CA VAL A 191 8.05 -20.28 4.34
C VAL A 191 6.83 -19.39 4.47
N GLY A 192 5.77 -19.93 5.07
CA GLY A 192 4.53 -19.19 5.29
C GLY A 192 3.34 -20.10 5.58
N GLY A 193 2.20 -19.52 5.90
CA GLY A 193 0.96 -20.26 6.21
C GLY A 193 -0.29 -19.50 5.82
N GLY A 194 -0.18 -18.51 4.94
CA GLY A 194 -1.28 -17.77 4.32
C GLY A 194 -1.45 -18.17 2.85
N ASP A 195 -2.44 -17.56 2.18
CA ASP A 195 -2.78 -17.85 0.78
C ASP A 195 -1.57 -17.79 -0.14
N SER A 196 -0.77 -16.72 -0.09
CA SER A 196 0.41 -16.58 -0.98
C SER A 196 1.41 -17.74 -0.85
N ALA A 197 1.67 -18.22 0.37
CA ALA A 197 2.59 -19.32 0.57
C ALA A 197 2.04 -20.63 -0.01
N LEU A 198 0.75 -20.91 0.21
CA LEU A 198 0.11 -22.12 -0.29
C LEU A 198 -0.08 -22.06 -1.81
N ASP A 199 -0.52 -20.94 -2.34
CA ASP A 199 -0.72 -20.77 -3.79
C ASP A 199 0.58 -21.03 -4.56
N TRP A 200 1.71 -20.47 -4.12
CA TRP A 200 3.02 -20.71 -4.74
C TRP A 200 3.53 -22.12 -4.53
N ALA A 201 3.33 -22.69 -3.33
CA ALA A 201 3.71 -24.08 -3.08
C ALA A 201 2.97 -25.05 -4.01
N LEU A 202 1.66 -24.85 -4.17
CA LEU A 202 0.82 -25.62 -5.08
C LEU A 202 1.18 -25.41 -6.55
N ASN A 203 1.50 -24.16 -6.93
CA ASN A 203 1.89 -23.84 -8.31
C ASN A 203 3.17 -24.56 -8.72
N PHE A 204 4.20 -24.50 -7.87
CA PHE A 204 5.50 -25.13 -8.18
C PHE A 204 5.52 -26.65 -8.01
N ALA A 205 4.62 -27.23 -7.22
CA ALA A 205 4.52 -28.67 -7.04
C ALA A 205 3.70 -29.38 -8.13
N GLN A 206 2.80 -28.65 -8.83
CA GLN A 206 1.98 -29.21 -9.90
C GLN A 206 2.76 -29.42 -11.20
N GLU A 207 2.29 -30.36 -12.02
CA GLU A 207 2.76 -30.50 -13.40
C GLU A 207 2.52 -29.23 -14.21
N GLY A 208 3.53 -28.80 -14.94
CA GLY A 208 3.47 -27.60 -15.75
C GLY A 208 4.82 -26.98 -16.04
N PRO A 209 4.84 -25.84 -16.75
CA PRO A 209 6.10 -25.21 -17.20
C PRO A 209 6.92 -24.65 -16.04
N ASN A 210 6.33 -24.42 -14.87
CA ASN A 210 6.98 -23.86 -13.68
C ASN A 210 7.29 -24.92 -12.62
N LYS A 211 7.13 -26.22 -12.94
CA LYS A 211 7.33 -27.29 -11.96
C LYS A 211 8.75 -27.24 -11.39
N ALA A 212 8.82 -27.20 -10.07
CA ALA A 212 10.08 -27.32 -9.32
C ALA A 212 10.56 -28.77 -9.25
N GLU A 213 11.83 -28.99 -8.98
CA GLU A 213 12.37 -30.34 -8.70
C GLU A 213 11.81 -30.87 -7.38
N SER A 214 11.77 -30.02 -6.35
CA SER A 214 11.11 -30.35 -5.09
C SER A 214 10.52 -29.10 -4.44
N VAL A 215 9.40 -29.27 -3.70
CA VAL A 215 8.76 -28.19 -2.96
C VAL A 215 8.58 -28.61 -1.50
N ILE A 216 9.10 -27.80 -0.60
CA ILE A 216 8.90 -27.92 0.84
C ILE A 216 8.16 -26.69 1.33
N LEU A 217 6.95 -26.87 1.86
CA LEU A 217 6.24 -25.83 2.60
C LEU A 217 6.66 -25.89 4.06
N LEU A 218 7.24 -24.82 4.59
CA LEU A 218 7.66 -24.72 5.96
C LEU A 218 6.78 -23.74 6.73
N HIS A 219 6.16 -24.20 7.79
CA HIS A 219 5.36 -23.35 8.66
C HIS A 219 5.63 -23.65 10.14
N ARG A 220 5.56 -22.62 10.98
CA ARG A 220 5.87 -22.73 12.43
C ARG A 220 4.88 -23.57 13.24
N ARG A 221 3.72 -23.91 12.67
CA ARG A 221 2.65 -24.71 13.31
C ARG A 221 1.81 -25.41 12.25
N ASP A 222 1.14 -26.48 12.62
CA ASP A 222 0.17 -27.14 11.75
C ASP A 222 -1.20 -26.47 11.84
N GLY A 223 -1.29 -25.24 11.29
CA GLY A 223 -2.51 -24.45 11.25
C GLY A 223 -2.33 -23.25 10.34
N PHE A 224 -3.14 -23.18 9.29
CA PHE A 224 -3.02 -22.26 8.18
C PHE A 224 -4.08 -21.17 8.23
N LYS A 225 -3.75 -20.00 7.66
CA LYS A 225 -4.69 -18.89 7.45
C LYS A 225 -5.16 -18.81 6.00
N ALA A 226 -4.72 -19.74 5.16
CA ALA A 226 -5.09 -19.84 3.77
C ALA A 226 -6.51 -20.41 3.61
N ALA A 227 -7.05 -20.27 2.39
CA ALA A 227 -8.35 -20.83 2.01
C ALA A 227 -8.40 -22.35 2.31
N PRO A 228 -9.51 -22.87 2.89
CA PRO A 228 -9.63 -24.30 3.23
C PRO A 228 -9.38 -25.24 2.05
N ALA A 229 -9.80 -24.85 0.83
CA ALA A 229 -9.57 -25.63 -0.39
C ALA A 229 -8.07 -25.76 -0.72
N SER A 230 -7.29 -24.68 -0.60
CA SER A 230 -5.83 -24.70 -0.82
C SER A 230 -5.14 -25.57 0.23
N VAL A 231 -5.58 -25.49 1.50
CA VAL A 231 -5.04 -26.36 2.58
C VAL A 231 -5.33 -27.83 2.32
N ALA A 232 -6.56 -28.17 1.90
CA ALA A 232 -6.92 -29.55 1.58
C ALA A 232 -6.10 -30.09 0.40
N LYS A 233 -5.93 -29.29 -0.66
CA LYS A 233 -5.11 -29.67 -1.81
C LYS A 233 -3.63 -29.86 -1.43
N MET A 234 -3.05 -28.97 -0.65
CA MET A 234 -1.69 -29.09 -0.15
C MET A 234 -1.49 -30.39 0.63
N ARG A 235 -2.41 -30.75 1.53
CA ARG A 235 -2.34 -32.01 2.30
C ARG A 235 -2.40 -33.23 1.40
N ALA A 236 -3.32 -33.25 0.41
CA ALA A 236 -3.43 -34.34 -0.55
C ALA A 236 -2.12 -34.52 -1.35
N MET A 237 -1.49 -33.42 -1.78
CA MET A 237 -0.20 -33.48 -2.47
C MET A 237 0.95 -33.94 -1.56
N CYS A 238 0.91 -33.61 -0.27
CA CYS A 238 1.86 -34.17 0.69
C CYS A 238 1.66 -35.69 0.89
N GLU A 239 0.43 -36.17 0.97
CA GLU A 239 0.11 -37.59 1.04
C GLU A 239 0.52 -38.36 -0.22
N ALA A 240 0.45 -37.71 -1.38
CA ALA A 240 0.91 -38.25 -2.66
C ALA A 240 2.44 -38.13 -2.89
N TYR A 241 3.20 -37.58 -1.92
CA TYR A 241 4.63 -37.31 -2.02
C TYR A 241 5.04 -36.36 -3.16
N GLU A 242 4.11 -35.52 -3.63
CA GLU A 242 4.37 -34.51 -4.65
C GLU A 242 4.99 -33.24 -4.06
N MET A 243 4.81 -33.03 -2.76
CA MET A 243 5.47 -31.97 -1.96
C MET A 243 5.61 -32.39 -0.50
N GLN A 244 6.29 -31.59 0.30
CA GLN A 244 6.47 -31.85 1.74
C GLN A 244 6.00 -30.68 2.59
N LEU A 245 5.39 -31.00 3.74
CA LEU A 245 5.13 -30.03 4.79
C LEU A 245 6.10 -30.27 5.96
N ILE A 246 6.82 -29.23 6.37
CA ILE A 246 7.65 -29.25 7.58
C ILE A 246 7.07 -28.25 8.58
N VAL A 247 6.80 -28.73 9.80
CA VAL A 247 6.40 -27.87 10.92
C VAL A 247 7.62 -27.56 11.76
N GLY A 248 8.06 -26.29 11.75
CA GLY A 248 9.26 -25.86 12.47
C GLY A 248 9.61 -24.41 12.24
N GLN A 249 10.73 -23.98 12.79
CA GLN A 249 11.27 -22.62 12.65
C GLN A 249 12.69 -22.67 12.11
N ILE A 250 13.03 -21.72 11.24
CA ILE A 250 14.40 -21.58 10.74
C ILE A 250 15.23 -20.95 11.86
N THR A 251 16.33 -21.63 12.21
CA THR A 251 17.25 -21.23 13.30
C THR A 251 18.67 -20.97 12.81
N GLY A 252 18.95 -21.22 11.53
CA GLY A 252 20.28 -20.99 10.97
C GLY A 252 20.33 -21.33 9.48
N LEU A 253 21.51 -21.16 8.92
CA LEU A 253 21.81 -21.36 7.49
C LEU A 253 22.89 -22.43 7.31
N GLU A 254 22.88 -23.07 6.16
CA GLU A 254 24.01 -23.85 5.63
C GLU A 254 24.51 -23.19 4.34
N GLU A 255 25.82 -22.96 4.30
CA GLU A 255 26.47 -22.24 3.22
C GLU A 255 27.65 -23.04 2.68
N LYS A 256 27.83 -22.98 1.39
CA LYS A 256 29.01 -23.55 0.73
C LYS A 256 29.43 -22.68 -0.44
N ASP A 257 30.68 -22.31 -0.49
CA ASP A 257 31.29 -21.52 -1.60
C ASP A 257 30.53 -20.21 -1.89
N GLY A 258 30.02 -19.56 -0.83
CA GLY A 258 29.26 -18.29 -0.90
C GLY A 258 27.79 -18.43 -1.32
N SER A 259 27.31 -19.66 -1.54
CA SER A 259 25.91 -19.94 -1.87
C SER A 259 25.16 -20.54 -0.68
N LEU A 260 23.87 -20.22 -0.57
CA LEU A 260 22.95 -20.84 0.38
C LEU A 260 22.61 -22.26 -0.13
N THR A 261 23.02 -23.29 0.63
CA THR A 261 22.79 -24.69 0.25
C THR A 261 21.73 -25.37 1.12
N GLY A 262 21.33 -24.73 2.22
CA GLY A 262 20.32 -25.27 3.10
C GLY A 262 19.96 -24.31 4.23
N ILE A 263 18.94 -24.68 4.98
CA ILE A 263 18.52 -24.01 6.21
C ILE A 263 18.45 -25.01 7.37
N LYS A 264 18.76 -24.52 8.58
CA LYS A 264 18.57 -25.28 9.83
C LYS A 264 17.16 -25.04 10.35
N VAL A 265 16.40 -26.10 10.49
CA VAL A 265 15.00 -26.03 10.95
C VAL A 265 14.87 -26.79 12.27
N THR A 266 14.41 -26.11 13.30
CA THR A 266 14.09 -26.72 14.58
C THR A 266 12.60 -27.03 14.67
N GLY A 267 12.26 -28.29 14.83
CA GLY A 267 10.89 -28.78 15.00
C GLY A 267 10.35 -28.61 16.42
N GLY A 268 9.09 -28.99 16.63
CA GLY A 268 8.45 -29.01 17.96
C GLY A 268 9.07 -30.06 18.93
N ASP A 269 9.83 -31.00 18.39
CA ASP A 269 10.63 -31.98 19.15
C ASP A 269 11.98 -31.42 19.64
N ALA A 270 12.22 -30.14 19.42
CA ALA A 270 13.48 -29.43 19.69
C ALA A 270 14.70 -30.00 18.91
N VAL A 271 14.46 -30.84 17.90
CA VAL A 271 15.54 -31.35 17.04
C VAL A 271 15.74 -30.43 15.88
N THR A 272 17.01 -30.07 15.64
CA THR A 272 17.40 -29.27 14.46
C THR A 272 17.82 -30.18 13.33
N ARG A 273 17.22 -29.97 12.17
CA ARG A 273 17.51 -30.70 10.91
C ARG A 273 17.96 -29.72 9.83
N VAL A 274 18.84 -30.17 8.95
CA VAL A 274 19.21 -29.42 7.76
C VAL A 274 18.26 -29.76 6.62
N VAL A 275 17.68 -28.75 6.04
CA VAL A 275 16.81 -28.86 4.86
C VAL A 275 17.57 -28.25 3.69
N PRO A 276 17.97 -29.05 2.69
CA PRO A 276 18.69 -28.57 1.51
C PRO A 276 17.75 -27.74 0.61
N LEU A 277 18.28 -26.76 -0.10
CA LEU A 277 17.55 -25.93 -1.03
C LEU A 277 18.47 -25.25 -2.09
N ASP A 278 17.85 -24.85 -3.19
CA ASP A 278 18.41 -23.90 -4.15
C ASP A 278 17.84 -22.51 -3.93
N MET A 279 16.53 -22.41 -3.60
CA MET A 279 15.79 -21.17 -3.46
C MET A 279 14.94 -21.16 -2.18
N LEU A 280 14.97 -20.05 -1.47
CA LEU A 280 14.15 -19.79 -0.28
C LEU A 280 13.14 -18.69 -0.57
N MET A 281 11.86 -18.99 -0.41
CA MET A 281 10.78 -18.01 -0.58
C MET A 281 10.09 -17.76 0.76
N VAL A 282 9.84 -16.50 1.12
CA VAL A 282 9.29 -16.14 2.42
C VAL A 282 8.03 -15.29 2.25
N PHE A 283 6.88 -15.85 2.62
CA PHE A 283 5.57 -15.21 2.52
C PHE A 283 4.94 -15.00 3.89
N PHE A 284 5.46 -14.04 4.65
CA PHE A 284 4.92 -13.66 5.96
C PHE A 284 3.86 -12.57 5.90
N GLY A 285 3.47 -12.17 4.68
CA GLY A 285 2.61 -11.03 4.40
C GLY A 285 3.37 -9.72 4.49
N LEU A 286 2.66 -8.64 4.17
CA LEU A 286 3.22 -7.30 4.20
C LEU A 286 3.19 -6.74 5.63
N SER A 287 4.18 -5.92 5.96
CA SER A 287 4.12 -5.07 7.14
C SER A 287 3.60 -3.71 6.70
N PRO A 288 2.40 -3.30 7.13
CA PRO A 288 1.96 -1.95 6.91
C PRO A 288 2.98 -0.98 7.52
N LYS A 289 3.67 -0.22 6.68
CA LYS A 289 4.56 0.87 7.10
C LYS A 289 4.05 2.14 6.46
N LEU A 290 3.62 3.07 7.28
CA LEU A 290 3.19 4.39 6.81
C LEU A 290 4.36 5.19 6.21
N GLY A 291 5.61 4.83 6.58
CA GLY A 291 6.77 5.58 6.14
C GLY A 291 6.66 7.05 6.54
N PRO A 292 7.04 7.99 5.66
CA PRO A 292 6.97 9.42 5.92
C PRO A 292 5.56 9.93 6.27
N ILE A 293 4.50 9.23 5.83
CA ILE A 293 3.10 9.61 6.14
C ILE A 293 2.86 9.72 7.67
N ALA A 294 3.57 8.93 8.46
CA ALA A 294 3.45 8.96 9.91
C ALA A 294 3.94 10.28 10.54
N GLU A 295 4.72 11.06 9.81
CA GLU A 295 5.37 12.30 10.29
C GLU A 295 4.64 13.58 9.81
N TRP A 296 3.57 13.45 9.00
CA TRP A 296 2.86 14.60 8.43
C TRP A 296 1.82 15.24 9.37
N GLY A 297 1.81 14.84 10.66
CA GLY A 297 0.90 15.41 11.67
C GLY A 297 -0.56 15.00 11.51
N LEU A 298 -0.84 13.90 10.80
CA LEU A 298 -2.17 13.35 10.60
C LEU A 298 -2.58 12.46 11.78
N ASP A 299 -3.86 12.44 12.12
CA ASP A 299 -4.38 11.52 13.14
C ASP A 299 -4.29 10.06 12.67
N ILE A 300 -3.60 9.23 13.46
CA ILE A 300 -3.36 7.83 13.15
C ILE A 300 -3.99 6.94 14.22
N GLU A 301 -4.70 5.91 13.78
CA GLU A 301 -5.19 4.82 14.61
C GLU A 301 -4.76 3.48 14.02
N ARG A 302 -4.06 2.63 14.80
CA ARG A 302 -3.62 1.28 14.39
C ARG A 302 -2.90 1.24 13.03
N LYS A 303 -2.04 2.23 12.77
CA LYS A 303 -1.29 2.41 11.52
C LYS A 303 -2.18 2.72 10.31
N GLN A 304 -3.31 3.35 10.51
CA GLN A 304 -4.21 3.84 9.47
C GLN A 304 -4.59 5.28 9.78
N LEU A 305 -4.88 6.07 8.76
CA LEU A 305 -5.27 7.48 8.88
C LEU A 305 -6.74 7.57 9.28
N LYS A 306 -7.04 8.31 10.35
CA LYS A 306 -8.42 8.61 10.72
C LYS A 306 -9.03 9.58 9.73
N VAL A 307 -10.25 9.32 9.33
CA VAL A 307 -11.01 10.18 8.43
C VAL A 307 -12.45 10.36 8.93
N ASP A 308 -13.09 11.46 8.56
CA ASP A 308 -14.53 11.56 8.62
C ASP A 308 -15.19 10.77 7.47
N THR A 309 -16.42 10.33 7.64
CA THR A 309 -17.12 9.52 6.64
C THR A 309 -17.99 10.34 5.67
N GLU A 310 -18.05 11.66 5.84
CA GLU A 310 -18.78 12.56 4.94
C GLU A 310 -17.95 12.90 3.70
N LYS A 311 -16.66 13.16 3.89
CA LYS A 311 -15.74 13.67 2.85
C LYS A 311 -14.43 12.91 2.75
N PHE A 312 -14.20 11.97 3.65
CA PHE A 312 -12.92 11.27 3.80
C PHE A 312 -11.72 12.21 4.02
N SER A 313 -11.98 13.37 4.63
CA SER A 313 -10.94 14.29 5.05
C SER A 313 -10.20 13.77 6.30
N THR A 314 -8.90 14.03 6.34
CA THR A 314 -8.06 13.76 7.52
C THR A 314 -8.20 14.87 8.56
N SER A 315 -7.44 14.80 9.66
CA SER A 315 -7.35 15.88 10.65
C SER A 315 -6.81 17.21 10.08
N VAL A 316 -6.14 17.17 8.91
CA VAL A 316 -5.62 18.36 8.24
C VAL A 316 -6.52 18.73 7.06
N PRO A 317 -7.22 19.88 7.08
CA PRO A 317 -8.08 20.31 5.99
C PRO A 317 -7.33 20.47 4.68
N GLY A 318 -7.84 19.87 3.59
CA GLY A 318 -7.23 19.79 2.27
C GLY A 318 -6.45 18.49 2.02
N ILE A 319 -6.28 17.63 3.03
CA ILE A 319 -5.71 16.29 2.89
C ILE A 319 -6.82 15.26 3.10
N PHE A 320 -6.98 14.36 2.15
CA PHE A 320 -7.95 13.27 2.12
C PHE A 320 -7.24 11.92 2.14
N ALA A 321 -7.89 10.89 2.69
CA ALA A 321 -7.33 9.54 2.68
C ALA A 321 -8.40 8.52 2.28
N VAL A 322 -8.11 7.73 1.24
CA VAL A 322 -9.04 6.78 0.61
C VAL A 322 -8.41 5.40 0.46
N GLY A 323 -9.24 4.35 0.49
CA GLY A 323 -8.79 2.96 0.39
C GLY A 323 -8.26 2.40 1.72
N ASP A 324 -7.39 1.42 1.64
CA ASP A 324 -6.94 0.62 2.80
C ASP A 324 -6.11 1.40 3.82
N ILE A 325 -5.62 2.59 3.42
CA ILE A 325 -4.81 3.46 4.28
C ILE A 325 -5.63 4.12 5.39
N ASN A 326 -6.95 4.28 5.20
CA ASN A 326 -7.80 4.97 6.15
C ASN A 326 -8.51 4.02 7.14
N VAL A 327 -9.02 4.60 8.21
CA VAL A 327 -9.86 3.94 9.22
C VAL A 327 -11.02 4.83 9.65
N TYR A 328 -12.20 4.22 9.75
CA TYR A 328 -13.42 4.80 10.29
C TYR A 328 -14.34 3.68 10.81
N PRO A 329 -15.37 3.97 11.64
CA PRO A 329 -16.32 2.96 12.13
C PRO A 329 -16.99 2.21 10.96
N GLY A 330 -16.89 0.89 10.96
CA GLY A 330 -17.46 0.04 9.91
C GLY A 330 -16.58 -0.18 8.68
N LYS A 331 -15.37 0.38 8.61
CA LYS A 331 -14.43 0.19 7.49
C LYS A 331 -14.25 -1.27 7.12
N LYS A 332 -14.41 -1.56 5.83
CA LYS A 332 -13.98 -2.81 5.18
C LYS A 332 -12.89 -2.50 4.17
N LYS A 333 -11.82 -3.30 4.17
CA LYS A 333 -10.72 -3.17 3.22
C LYS A 333 -11.08 -3.90 1.93
N LEU A 334 -11.93 -3.28 1.14
CA LEU A 334 -12.39 -3.73 -0.17
C LEU A 334 -12.11 -2.64 -1.20
N ILE A 335 -11.79 -3.02 -2.43
CA ILE A 335 -11.62 -2.09 -3.55
C ILE A 335 -12.91 -1.27 -3.75
N LEU A 336 -14.07 -1.92 -3.67
CA LEU A 336 -15.39 -1.28 -3.74
C LEU A 336 -15.56 -0.15 -2.72
N SER A 337 -15.16 -0.39 -1.45
CA SER A 337 -15.23 0.66 -0.42
C SER A 337 -14.36 1.85 -0.80
N GLY A 338 -13.15 1.59 -1.29
CA GLY A 338 -12.24 2.63 -1.75
C GLY A 338 -12.81 3.46 -2.92
N PHE A 339 -13.51 2.84 -3.86
CA PHE A 339 -14.16 3.56 -4.96
C PHE A 339 -15.25 4.50 -4.47
N HIS A 340 -16.08 4.07 -3.53
CA HIS A 340 -17.07 4.95 -2.90
C HIS A 340 -16.41 6.13 -2.17
N GLU A 341 -15.33 5.86 -1.44
CA GLU A 341 -14.57 6.88 -0.73
C GLU A 341 -14.01 7.95 -1.67
N CYS A 342 -13.52 7.57 -2.86
CA CYS A 342 -13.01 8.48 -3.88
C CYS A 342 -14.04 9.50 -4.34
N ALA A 343 -15.28 9.05 -4.58
CA ALA A 343 -16.36 9.93 -4.99
C ALA A 343 -16.62 11.02 -3.94
N LEU A 344 -16.77 10.64 -2.67
CA LEU A 344 -17.04 11.61 -1.59
C LEU A 344 -15.84 12.53 -1.33
N ALA A 345 -14.60 11.99 -1.41
CA ALA A 345 -13.39 12.78 -1.25
C ALA A 345 -13.23 13.83 -2.36
N ALA A 346 -13.54 13.50 -3.61
CA ALA A 346 -13.49 14.45 -4.72
C ALA A 346 -14.43 15.64 -4.51
N PHE A 347 -15.69 15.38 -4.12
CA PHE A 347 -16.63 16.46 -3.76
C PHE A 347 -16.19 17.23 -2.50
N GLY A 348 -15.58 16.55 -1.52
CA GLY A 348 -15.01 17.17 -0.32
C GLY A 348 -13.85 18.12 -0.62
N ALA A 349 -13.09 17.85 -1.66
CA ALA A 349 -11.95 18.66 -2.10
C ALA A 349 -12.36 19.89 -2.93
N ALA A 350 -13.49 19.84 -3.61
CA ALA A 350 -13.91 20.88 -4.54
C ALA A 350 -13.93 22.31 -3.94
N PRO A 351 -14.35 22.54 -2.67
CA PRO A 351 -14.29 23.87 -2.06
C PRO A 351 -12.88 24.43 -1.87
N PHE A 352 -11.87 23.57 -1.72
CA PHE A 352 -10.46 24.00 -1.62
C PHE A 352 -9.89 24.44 -2.97
N ILE A 353 -10.43 23.86 -4.05
CA ILE A 353 -9.93 24.08 -5.42
C ILE A 353 -10.69 25.23 -6.08
N PHE A 354 -12.01 25.30 -5.86
CA PHE A 354 -12.94 26.26 -6.43
C PHE A 354 -13.74 26.96 -5.33
N PRO A 355 -13.13 27.78 -4.48
CA PRO A 355 -13.82 28.38 -3.31
C PRO A 355 -15.02 29.24 -3.68
N GLU A 356 -15.00 29.87 -4.87
CA GLU A 356 -16.06 30.75 -5.35
C GLU A 356 -17.15 30.01 -6.16
N LYS A 357 -16.94 28.71 -6.46
CA LYS A 357 -17.84 27.97 -7.34
C LYS A 357 -18.64 26.94 -6.56
N LYS A 358 -19.96 27.03 -6.61
CA LYS A 358 -20.82 25.97 -6.12
C LYS A 358 -20.76 24.77 -7.09
N ILE A 359 -20.21 23.66 -6.65
CA ILE A 359 -20.18 22.41 -7.42
C ILE A 359 -21.53 21.71 -7.25
N HIS A 360 -22.21 21.49 -8.37
CA HIS A 360 -23.46 20.72 -8.41
C HIS A 360 -23.14 19.31 -8.90
N LEU A 361 -23.78 18.31 -8.29
CA LEU A 361 -23.77 16.96 -8.79
C LEU A 361 -24.34 16.94 -10.21
N GLN A 362 -23.57 16.52 -11.19
CA GLN A 362 -24.00 16.33 -12.56
C GLN A 362 -23.88 14.84 -12.92
N TYR A 363 -24.96 14.28 -13.43
CA TYR A 363 -24.93 12.88 -13.88
C TYR A 363 -24.09 12.75 -15.15
N THR A 364 -23.28 11.70 -15.21
CA THR A 364 -22.39 11.43 -16.35
C THR A 364 -23.15 11.26 -17.67
N THR A 365 -24.38 10.73 -17.62
CA THR A 365 -25.26 10.54 -18.76
C THR A 365 -25.77 11.84 -19.40
N THR A 366 -25.72 12.96 -18.70
CA THR A 366 -26.25 14.27 -19.15
C THR A 366 -25.14 15.34 -19.24
N SER A 367 -23.91 15.00 -18.88
CA SER A 367 -22.79 15.95 -18.90
C SER A 367 -22.20 16.10 -20.31
N THR A 368 -22.64 17.14 -21.03
CA THR A 368 -22.09 17.46 -22.37
C THR A 368 -20.58 17.73 -22.34
N LYS A 369 -20.08 18.28 -21.26
CA LYS A 369 -18.63 18.49 -21.07
C LYS A 369 -17.88 17.17 -20.94
N LEU A 370 -18.38 16.25 -20.14
CA LEU A 370 -17.78 14.93 -19.99
C LEU A 370 -17.81 14.17 -21.31
N HIS A 371 -18.93 14.20 -22.03
CA HIS A 371 -19.04 13.55 -23.34
C HIS A 371 -17.97 14.07 -24.31
N LYS A 372 -17.72 15.37 -24.31
CA LYS A 372 -16.65 15.98 -25.12
C LYS A 372 -15.26 15.48 -24.70
N VAL A 373 -14.98 15.37 -23.40
CA VAL A 373 -13.70 14.82 -22.87
C VAL A 373 -13.53 13.37 -23.27
N LEU A 374 -14.61 12.58 -23.18
CA LEU A 374 -14.63 11.17 -23.56
C LEU A 374 -14.64 10.92 -25.08
N GLY A 375 -14.81 11.97 -25.89
CA GLY A 375 -14.91 11.85 -27.36
C GLY A 375 -16.16 11.12 -27.83
N VAL A 376 -17.27 11.18 -27.06
CA VAL A 376 -18.55 10.54 -27.40
C VAL A 376 -19.64 11.57 -27.68
N ASP A 377 -20.62 11.19 -28.50
CA ASP A 377 -21.77 12.02 -28.76
C ASP A 377 -22.66 12.16 -27.53
N THR A 378 -23.21 13.36 -27.31
CA THR A 378 -24.20 13.55 -26.26
C THR A 378 -25.51 12.88 -26.68
N PRO A 379 -26.02 11.90 -25.88
CA PRO A 379 -27.31 11.30 -26.19
C PRO A 379 -28.43 12.36 -26.22
N VAL A 380 -29.22 12.37 -27.28
CA VAL A 380 -30.46 13.15 -27.34
C VAL A 380 -31.57 12.23 -26.85
N PHE A 381 -32.17 12.59 -25.71
CA PHE A 381 -33.35 11.90 -25.20
C PHE A 381 -34.58 12.67 -25.72
N ASP A 382 -35.38 12.01 -26.55
CA ASP A 382 -36.67 12.52 -27.00
C ASP A 382 -37.71 12.48 -25.85
#